data_2317eee2455d0ea6b786aeb490ca93ba
#
_entry.id   2317eee2455d0ea6b786aeb490ca93ba
#
_cell.length_a   1.000
_cell.length_b   1.000
_cell.length_c   1.000
_cell.angle_alpha   90.00
_cell.angle_beta   90.00
_cell.angle_gamma   90.00
#
_symmetry.space_group_name_H-M   'P 1'
#
loop_
_entity.id
_entity.type
_entity.pdbx_description
1 polymer ?
#
loop_
_entity_poly.entity_id
_entity_poly.type
_entity_poly.pdbx_seq_one_letter_code
_entity_poly.pdbx_strand_id
1 'polypeptide(L)'
;MITLENINRSFGDKQVLHDLSFSIHDGQMTGFVGSNGSGKTTTMRIILGVLAADSGSITVDGETITPAHRSAIGYMPEERGLYPKMPIIDQLIYLARFHGLSRHSARRRGLELLEQLDLNGKPSDNLEAVSLGNQQKVQIAAALIHRPRALVLDEPFSGLDPVAVERTLEVLKDFADTGAPVLFSSHQLDLVERLVDDLVIIDGGRLVAGGTADELRSQRSTPEWILQTDTDMGWVREIPDITVVEFDGNWVRFAAPNPDIAEAVLHQAITVSSVKSFAPHTVALNRLFQEVTQA
;
A
#
# COMPACT_ATOMS: atom_id res chain seq x y z
N MET A 1 14.52 7.99 5.88
CA MET A 1 14.41 6.69 5.17
C MET A 1 14.64 5.53 6.14
N ILE A 2 13.84 4.47 6.07
CA ILE A 2 14.04 3.23 6.86
C ILE A 2 14.43 2.11 5.89
N THR A 3 15.55 1.44 6.15
CA THR A 3 16.05 0.36 5.28
C THR A 3 16.20 -0.93 6.07
N LEU A 4 15.68 -2.02 5.50
CA LEU A 4 15.83 -3.39 5.99
C LEU A 4 16.82 -4.12 5.08
N GLU A 5 17.76 -4.85 5.67
CA GLU A 5 18.76 -5.61 4.93
C GLU A 5 18.88 -7.05 5.47
N ASN A 6 18.61 -8.02 4.59
CA ASN A 6 18.77 -9.46 4.83
C ASN A 6 18.07 -9.93 6.12
N ILE A 7 16.87 -9.44 6.39
CA ILE A 7 16.10 -9.80 7.58
C ILE A 7 15.64 -11.25 7.49
N ASN A 8 16.04 -12.04 8.46
CA ASN A 8 15.62 -13.42 8.65
C ASN A 8 14.89 -13.59 9.98
N ARG A 9 13.84 -14.42 9.98
CA ARG A 9 13.12 -14.77 11.20
C ARG A 9 12.49 -16.15 11.13
N SER A 10 12.70 -16.94 12.18
CA SER A 10 12.12 -18.27 12.37
C SER A 10 11.31 -18.33 13.67
N PHE A 11 10.31 -19.20 13.71
CA PHE A 11 9.56 -19.59 14.90
C PHE A 11 9.62 -21.11 15.05
N GLY A 12 10.43 -21.60 15.98
CA GLY A 12 10.79 -23.01 16.05
C GLY A 12 11.47 -23.43 14.75
N ASP A 13 10.98 -24.50 14.13
CA ASP A 13 11.53 -25.03 12.87
C ASP A 13 11.00 -24.31 11.61
N LYS A 14 10.05 -23.39 11.78
CA LYS A 14 9.46 -22.68 10.63
C LYS A 14 10.12 -21.32 10.43
N GLN A 15 10.88 -21.18 9.36
CA GLN A 15 11.36 -19.86 8.90
C GLN A 15 10.21 -19.09 8.22
N VAL A 16 10.02 -17.84 8.63
CA VAL A 16 8.92 -16.97 8.17
C VAL A 16 9.44 -15.82 7.31
N LEU A 17 10.65 -15.34 7.56
CA LEU A 17 11.30 -14.34 6.71
C LEU A 17 12.64 -14.86 6.21
N HIS A 18 12.90 -14.63 4.93
CA HIS A 18 14.06 -15.14 4.21
C HIS A 18 14.78 -14.01 3.48
N ASP A 19 15.87 -13.50 4.05
CA ASP A 19 16.74 -12.45 3.48
C ASP A 19 15.96 -11.24 2.96
N LEU A 20 14.91 -10.85 3.69
CA LEU A 20 14.02 -9.77 3.28
C LEU A 20 14.73 -8.43 3.33
N SER A 21 14.84 -7.76 2.19
CA SER A 21 15.51 -6.47 2.04
C SER A 21 14.63 -5.51 1.23
N PHE A 22 14.36 -4.32 1.78
CA PHE A 22 13.66 -3.21 1.10
C PHE A 22 13.84 -1.91 1.85
N SER A 23 13.45 -0.79 1.24
CA SER A 23 13.50 0.54 1.85
C SER A 23 12.11 1.18 1.89
N ILE A 24 11.88 2.04 2.88
CA ILE A 24 10.72 2.89 3.04
C ILE A 24 11.22 4.32 2.94
N HIS A 25 10.85 5.02 1.85
CA HIS A 25 11.41 6.33 1.53
C HIS A 25 10.69 7.45 2.26
N ASP A 26 11.44 8.50 2.58
CA ASP A 26 10.90 9.71 3.23
C ASP A 26 9.91 10.41 2.30
N GLY A 27 8.83 10.89 2.88
CA GLY A 27 7.78 11.59 2.13
C GLY A 27 6.95 10.71 1.21
N GLN A 28 7.11 9.38 1.30
CA GLN A 28 6.40 8.43 0.44
C GLN A 28 5.49 7.51 1.24
N MET A 29 4.43 7.08 0.58
CA MET A 29 3.55 6.02 1.04
C MET A 29 3.95 4.71 0.38
N THR A 30 4.47 3.76 1.17
CA THR A 30 4.86 2.43 0.72
C THR A 30 3.79 1.41 1.07
N GLY A 31 3.22 0.76 0.07
CA GLY A 31 2.29 -0.36 0.23
C GLY A 31 3.03 -1.69 0.43
N PHE A 32 2.81 -2.36 1.53
CA PHE A 32 3.39 -3.67 1.85
C PHE A 32 2.38 -4.78 1.60
N VAL A 33 2.47 -5.42 0.45
CA VAL A 33 1.44 -6.32 -0.06
C VAL A 33 1.90 -7.78 -0.03
N GLY A 34 0.97 -8.68 0.23
CA GLY A 34 1.22 -10.12 0.23
C GLY A 34 0.04 -10.91 0.80
N SER A 35 0.00 -12.19 0.54
CA SER A 35 -1.01 -13.12 1.07
C SER A 35 -0.98 -13.17 2.61
N ASN A 36 -2.05 -13.70 3.21
CA ASN A 36 -2.07 -13.94 4.65
C ASN A 36 -0.98 -14.98 5.00
N GLY A 37 -0.18 -14.64 6.02
CA GLY A 37 0.95 -15.48 6.42
C GLY A 37 2.24 -15.25 5.64
N SER A 38 2.28 -14.30 4.69
CA SER A 38 3.50 -13.97 3.92
C SER A 38 4.60 -13.29 4.74
N GLY A 39 4.34 -12.89 5.99
CA GLY A 39 5.35 -12.28 6.87
C GLY A 39 5.18 -10.78 7.12
N LYS A 40 4.13 -10.11 6.59
CA LYS A 40 3.90 -8.66 6.76
C LYS A 40 3.93 -8.21 8.22
N THR A 41 3.04 -8.72 9.03
CA THR A 41 2.95 -8.37 10.47
C THR A 41 4.24 -8.71 11.22
N THR A 42 4.90 -9.83 10.87
CA THR A 42 6.21 -10.20 11.44
C THR A 42 7.26 -9.13 11.14
N THR A 43 7.36 -8.69 9.90
CA THR A 43 8.28 -7.64 9.47
C THR A 43 8.02 -6.32 10.19
N MET A 44 6.75 -5.89 10.26
CA MET A 44 6.37 -4.66 10.97
C MET A 44 6.73 -4.73 12.46
N ARG A 45 6.50 -5.88 13.11
CA ARG A 45 6.89 -6.08 14.52
C ARG A 45 8.41 -6.06 14.71
N ILE A 46 9.20 -6.46 13.74
CA ILE A 46 10.66 -6.37 13.77
C ILE A 46 11.11 -4.90 13.62
N ILE A 47 10.53 -4.13 12.71
CA ILE A 47 10.78 -2.68 12.57
C ILE A 47 10.54 -1.97 13.91
N LEU A 48 9.44 -2.28 14.56
CA LEU A 48 9.04 -1.70 15.86
C LEU A 48 9.85 -2.22 17.05
N GLY A 49 10.64 -3.28 16.86
CA GLY A 49 11.41 -3.91 17.96
C GLY A 49 10.57 -4.69 18.96
N VAL A 50 9.31 -4.98 18.65
CA VAL A 50 8.44 -5.89 19.40
C VAL A 50 8.93 -7.33 19.23
N LEU A 51 9.52 -7.62 18.07
CA LEU A 51 10.13 -8.90 17.74
C LEU A 51 11.58 -8.67 17.28
N ALA A 52 12.50 -9.52 17.71
CA ALA A 52 13.87 -9.51 17.20
C ALA A 52 13.96 -10.26 15.87
N ALA A 53 14.79 -9.80 14.93
CA ALA A 53 15.23 -10.60 13.81
C ALA A 53 16.28 -11.62 14.27
N ASP A 54 16.36 -12.77 13.59
CA ASP A 54 17.42 -13.75 13.84
C ASP A 54 18.75 -13.29 13.22
N SER A 55 18.67 -12.59 12.07
CA SER A 55 19.80 -11.94 11.41
C SER A 55 19.32 -10.79 10.51
N GLY A 56 20.26 -10.03 9.99
CA GLY A 56 20.02 -8.83 9.20
C GLY A 56 20.09 -7.56 10.03
N SER A 57 19.85 -6.43 9.39
CA SER A 57 19.92 -5.11 10.02
C SER A 57 18.78 -4.19 9.58
N ILE A 58 18.44 -3.25 10.45
CA ILE A 58 17.52 -2.14 10.13
C ILE A 58 18.24 -0.84 10.42
N THR A 59 18.21 0.07 9.46
CA THR A 59 18.77 1.41 9.61
C THR A 59 17.70 2.49 9.41
N VAL A 60 17.90 3.63 10.05
CA VAL A 60 17.13 4.86 9.85
C VAL A 60 18.14 5.93 9.46
N ASP A 61 18.01 6.49 8.25
CA ASP A 61 18.94 7.47 7.68
C ASP A 61 20.40 6.99 7.68
N GLY A 62 20.61 5.69 7.45
CA GLY A 62 21.92 5.03 7.44
C GLY A 62 22.46 4.65 8.81
N GLU A 63 21.83 5.03 9.91
CA GLU A 63 22.23 4.65 11.26
C GLU A 63 21.41 3.46 11.77
N THR A 64 22.03 2.56 12.54
CA THR A 64 21.30 1.43 13.14
C THR A 64 20.12 1.92 13.96
N ILE A 65 18.94 1.31 13.75
CA ILE A 65 17.71 1.68 14.45
C ILE A 65 17.85 1.53 15.96
N THR A 66 17.50 2.58 16.70
CA THR A 66 17.60 2.66 18.15
C THR A 66 16.23 2.63 18.82
N PRO A 67 16.12 2.41 20.14
CA PRO A 67 14.86 2.59 20.86
C PRO A 67 14.26 3.99 20.71
N ALA A 68 15.10 5.03 20.58
CA ALA A 68 14.63 6.40 20.34
C ALA A 68 13.98 6.54 18.94
N HIS A 69 14.55 5.94 17.91
CA HIS A 69 13.93 5.88 16.58
C HIS A 69 12.56 5.17 16.65
N ARG A 70 12.50 4.01 17.31
CA ARG A 70 11.26 3.22 17.44
C ARG A 70 10.17 3.94 18.21
N SER A 71 10.51 4.68 19.26
CA SER A 71 9.54 5.48 20.03
C SER A 71 8.93 6.62 19.24
N ALA A 72 9.58 7.03 18.15
CA ALA A 72 9.10 8.04 17.21
C ALA A 72 8.28 7.46 16.04
N ILE A 73 8.06 6.16 15.99
CA ILE A 73 7.21 5.50 14.98
C ILE A 73 5.78 5.42 15.53
N GLY A 74 4.81 5.87 14.73
CA GLY A 74 3.40 5.61 14.98
C GLY A 74 3.04 4.22 14.49
N TYR A 75 2.38 3.45 15.32
CA TYR A 75 1.99 2.09 14.97
C TYR A 75 0.49 1.85 15.13
N MET A 76 -0.07 1.22 14.13
CA MET A 76 -1.42 0.69 14.17
C MET A 76 -1.37 -0.83 13.93
N PRO A 77 -1.71 -1.67 14.91
CA PRO A 77 -1.82 -3.12 14.72
C PRO A 77 -3.10 -3.50 13.97
N GLU A 78 -3.08 -4.65 13.29
CA GLU A 78 -4.27 -5.25 12.67
C GLU A 78 -5.37 -5.54 13.70
N GLU A 79 -4.98 -6.10 14.85
CA GLU A 79 -5.89 -6.32 15.97
C GLU A 79 -6.19 -5.03 16.72
N ARG A 80 -7.46 -4.83 17.09
CA ARG A 80 -7.88 -3.62 17.81
C ARG A 80 -7.31 -3.59 19.22
N GLY A 81 -6.26 -2.80 19.42
CA GLY A 81 -5.55 -2.65 20.69
C GLY A 81 -6.11 -1.56 21.62
N LEU A 82 -7.21 -0.90 21.24
CA LEU A 82 -7.82 0.17 22.03
C LEU A 82 -8.82 -0.35 23.06
N TYR A 83 -9.07 0.43 24.12
CA TYR A 83 -9.96 0.06 25.23
C TYR A 83 -11.43 0.27 24.86
N PRO A 84 -12.26 -0.80 24.73
CA PRO A 84 -13.64 -0.69 24.22
C PRO A 84 -14.54 0.22 25.06
N LYS A 85 -14.42 0.16 26.41
CA LYS A 85 -15.25 0.91 27.38
C LYS A 85 -14.67 2.28 27.77
N MET A 86 -13.60 2.72 27.12
CA MET A 86 -13.01 4.01 27.38
C MET A 86 -13.49 5.04 26.35
N PRO A 87 -13.83 6.29 26.76
CA PRO A 87 -14.15 7.35 25.81
C PRO A 87 -13.03 7.57 24.79
N ILE A 88 -13.42 7.77 23.54
CA ILE A 88 -12.48 7.92 22.41
C ILE A 88 -11.43 8.99 22.70
N ILE A 89 -11.86 10.18 23.11
CA ILE A 89 -10.91 11.28 23.36
C ILE A 89 -10.00 11.00 24.57
N ASP A 90 -10.50 10.31 25.61
CA ASP A 90 -9.71 10.06 26.80
C ASP A 90 -8.59 9.06 26.54
N GLN A 91 -8.82 8.04 25.71
CA GLN A 91 -7.74 7.12 25.32
C GLN A 91 -6.71 7.77 24.37
N LEU A 92 -7.13 8.67 23.45
CA LEU A 92 -6.18 9.44 22.66
C LEU A 92 -5.31 10.34 23.55
N ILE A 93 -5.89 11.01 24.55
CA ILE A 93 -5.14 11.79 25.55
C ILE A 93 -4.20 10.88 26.34
N TYR A 94 -4.66 9.71 26.75
CA TYR A 94 -3.85 8.75 27.51
C TYR A 94 -2.62 8.32 26.71
N LEU A 95 -2.79 7.88 25.46
CA LEU A 95 -1.70 7.48 24.57
C LEU A 95 -0.72 8.63 24.29
N ALA A 96 -1.22 9.82 23.97
CA ALA A 96 -0.38 10.99 23.72
C ALA A 96 0.50 11.35 24.92
N ARG A 97 0.00 11.16 26.14
CA ARG A 97 0.77 11.45 27.38
C ARG A 97 1.94 10.51 27.59
N PHE A 98 1.89 9.26 27.13
CA PHE A 98 3.06 8.36 27.12
C PHE A 98 4.21 8.90 26.29
N HIS A 99 3.88 9.69 25.25
CA HIS A 99 4.85 10.35 24.39
C HIS A 99 5.16 11.81 24.84
N GLY A 100 4.82 12.18 26.08
CA GLY A 100 5.20 13.45 26.71
C GLY A 100 4.32 14.65 26.36
N LEU A 101 3.19 14.49 25.66
CA LEU A 101 2.28 15.60 25.38
C LEU A 101 1.53 16.01 26.68
N SER A 102 1.34 17.33 26.84
CA SER A 102 0.45 17.83 27.89
C SER A 102 -1.00 17.41 27.62
N ARG A 103 -1.82 17.28 28.69
CA ARG A 103 -3.25 16.94 28.53
C ARG A 103 -3.98 17.90 27.59
N HIS A 104 -3.67 19.19 27.66
CA HIS A 104 -4.28 20.22 26.81
C HIS A 104 -3.90 20.02 25.33
N SER A 105 -2.61 19.85 25.03
CA SER A 105 -2.13 19.61 23.67
C SER A 105 -2.65 18.29 23.11
N ALA A 106 -2.68 17.23 23.91
CA ALA A 106 -3.20 15.93 23.55
C ALA A 106 -4.69 15.98 23.18
N ARG A 107 -5.51 16.69 24.01
CA ARG A 107 -6.94 16.85 23.75
C ARG A 107 -7.19 17.64 22.45
N ARG A 108 -6.48 18.75 22.25
CA ARG A 108 -6.60 19.55 21.03
C ARG A 108 -6.26 18.71 19.80
N ARG A 109 -5.08 18.07 19.81
CA ARG A 109 -4.63 17.23 18.70
C ARG A 109 -5.56 16.04 18.44
N GLY A 110 -6.09 15.42 19.50
CA GLY A 110 -7.06 14.33 19.36
C GLY A 110 -8.35 14.77 18.66
N LEU A 111 -8.90 15.92 19.03
CA LEU A 111 -10.09 16.48 18.36
C LEU A 111 -9.81 16.84 16.90
N GLU A 112 -8.66 17.47 16.60
CA GLU A 112 -8.24 17.78 15.22
C GLU A 112 -8.16 16.50 14.36
N LEU A 113 -7.55 15.43 14.86
CA LEU A 113 -7.44 14.16 14.13
C LEU A 113 -8.80 13.47 13.91
N LEU A 114 -9.66 13.48 14.92
CA LEU A 114 -11.00 12.90 14.81
C LEU A 114 -11.87 13.65 13.79
N GLU A 115 -11.71 14.97 13.69
CA GLU A 115 -12.35 15.81 12.68
C GLU A 115 -11.77 15.53 11.28
N GLN A 116 -10.44 15.48 11.13
CA GLN A 116 -9.77 15.17 9.85
C GLN A 116 -10.19 13.81 9.31
N LEU A 117 -10.31 12.81 10.17
CA LEU A 117 -10.74 11.44 9.82
C LEU A 117 -12.27 11.31 9.68
N ASP A 118 -13.01 12.41 9.83
CA ASP A 118 -14.48 12.42 9.74
C ASP A 118 -15.12 11.35 10.65
N LEU A 119 -14.81 11.42 11.95
CA LEU A 119 -15.41 10.52 12.93
C LEU A 119 -16.92 10.74 13.00
N ASN A 120 -17.69 9.74 12.64
CA ASN A 120 -19.14 9.74 12.86
C ASN A 120 -19.45 9.22 14.27
N GLY A 121 -19.58 10.14 15.23
CA GLY A 121 -19.77 9.88 16.64
C GLY A 121 -19.24 11.04 17.49
N LYS A 122 -19.47 10.99 18.79
CA LYS A 122 -18.95 12.02 19.71
C LYS A 122 -17.60 11.58 20.27
N PRO A 123 -16.61 12.49 20.41
CA PRO A 123 -15.35 12.16 21.06
C PRO A 123 -15.49 11.61 22.49
N SER A 124 -16.64 11.88 23.16
CA SER A 124 -16.98 11.37 24.49
C SER A 124 -17.63 9.98 24.48
N ASP A 125 -17.99 9.43 23.32
CA ASP A 125 -18.55 8.10 23.24
C ASP A 125 -17.51 7.03 23.54
N ASN A 126 -17.93 5.91 24.13
CA ASN A 126 -17.07 4.75 24.28
C ASN A 126 -16.72 4.15 22.92
N LEU A 127 -15.54 3.59 22.79
CA LEU A 127 -15.08 3.03 21.51
C LEU A 127 -16.02 1.92 21.00
N GLU A 128 -16.53 1.07 21.86
CA GLU A 128 -17.47 -0.01 21.49
C GLU A 128 -18.84 0.51 20.99
N ALA A 129 -19.20 1.75 21.24
CA ALA A 129 -20.46 2.36 20.83
C ALA A 129 -20.45 2.86 19.37
N VAL A 130 -19.29 2.95 18.74
CA VAL A 130 -19.16 3.40 17.35
C VAL A 130 -18.95 2.23 16.39
N SER A 131 -19.26 2.43 15.11
CA SER A 131 -19.10 1.40 14.07
C SER A 131 -17.65 0.94 13.93
N LEU A 132 -17.46 -0.26 13.34
CA LEU A 132 -16.12 -0.82 13.10
C LEU A 132 -15.21 0.13 12.29
N GLY A 133 -15.75 0.80 11.27
CA GLY A 133 -15.00 1.79 10.50
C GLY A 133 -14.62 3.01 11.35
N ASN A 134 -15.48 3.47 12.25
CA ASN A 134 -15.12 4.55 13.18
C ASN A 134 -14.07 4.11 14.21
N GLN A 135 -14.12 2.86 14.69
CA GLN A 135 -13.05 2.30 15.53
C GLN A 135 -11.70 2.27 14.79
N GLN A 136 -11.71 1.96 13.50
CA GLN A 136 -10.52 2.00 12.64
C GLN A 136 -9.94 3.41 12.54
N LYS A 137 -10.78 4.42 12.31
CA LYS A 137 -10.39 5.84 12.31
C LYS A 137 -9.76 6.25 13.63
N VAL A 138 -10.29 5.80 14.75
CA VAL A 138 -9.71 6.07 16.08
C VAL A 138 -8.34 5.40 16.25
N GLN A 139 -8.11 4.19 15.73
CA GLN A 139 -6.80 3.56 15.74
C GLN A 139 -5.76 4.34 14.91
N ILE A 140 -6.15 4.84 13.74
CA ILE A 140 -5.29 5.70 12.92
C ILE A 140 -4.98 7.01 13.67
N ALA A 141 -5.99 7.64 14.30
CA ALA A 141 -5.76 8.82 15.14
C ALA A 141 -4.80 8.53 16.30
N ALA A 142 -4.89 7.35 16.91
CA ALA A 142 -3.98 6.92 17.99
C ALA A 142 -2.54 6.75 17.50
N ALA A 143 -2.33 6.22 16.28
CA ALA A 143 -1.00 6.13 15.69
C ALA A 143 -0.39 7.50 15.36
N LEU A 144 -1.21 8.50 15.03
CA LEU A 144 -0.80 9.86 14.66
C LEU A 144 -0.69 10.84 15.84
N ILE A 145 -1.27 10.52 17.01
CA ILE A 145 -1.53 11.48 18.09
C ILE A 145 -0.26 12.15 18.64
N HIS A 146 0.84 11.41 18.71
CA HIS A 146 2.10 11.86 19.28
C HIS A 146 3.04 12.53 18.27
N ARG A 147 2.57 12.82 17.04
CA ARG A 147 3.35 13.41 15.95
C ARG A 147 4.59 12.57 15.62
N PRO A 148 4.41 11.33 15.21
CA PRO A 148 5.52 10.43 14.92
C PRO A 148 6.38 10.96 13.76
N ARG A 149 7.58 10.37 13.57
CA ARG A 149 8.48 10.63 12.45
C ARG A 149 8.32 9.62 11.32
N ALA A 150 7.60 8.54 11.56
CA ALA A 150 7.26 7.51 10.59
C ALA A 150 5.96 6.83 10.99
N LEU A 151 5.24 6.22 10.05
CA LEU A 151 4.06 5.41 10.33
C LEU A 151 4.26 3.97 9.84
N VAL A 152 3.81 3.02 10.64
CA VAL A 152 3.68 1.60 10.30
C VAL A 152 2.26 1.17 10.64
N LEU A 153 1.47 0.85 9.62
CA LEU A 153 0.03 0.59 9.75
C LEU A 153 -0.29 -0.80 9.20
N ASP A 154 -0.84 -1.67 10.04
CA ASP A 154 -1.23 -3.02 9.63
C ASP A 154 -2.72 -3.04 9.26
N GLU A 155 -3.03 -3.24 7.96
CA GLU A 155 -4.38 -3.24 7.37
C GLU A 155 -5.23 -1.98 7.70
N PRO A 156 -4.74 -0.74 7.47
CA PRO A 156 -5.43 0.48 7.92
C PRO A 156 -6.79 0.72 7.26
N PHE A 157 -7.03 0.18 6.09
CA PHE A 157 -8.27 0.38 5.34
C PHE A 157 -9.31 -0.72 5.56
N SER A 158 -8.99 -1.74 6.38
CA SER A 158 -9.89 -2.85 6.65
C SER A 158 -11.19 -2.39 7.33
N GLY A 159 -12.34 -2.75 6.76
CA GLY A 159 -13.66 -2.41 7.30
C GLY A 159 -14.09 -0.96 7.10
N LEU A 160 -13.37 -0.18 6.29
CA LEU A 160 -13.78 1.14 5.84
C LEU A 160 -14.62 1.04 4.56
N ASP A 161 -15.61 1.91 4.42
CA ASP A 161 -16.29 2.13 3.15
C ASP A 161 -15.41 3.00 2.21
N PRO A 162 -15.72 3.08 0.91
CA PRO A 162 -14.89 3.82 -0.06
C PRO A 162 -14.66 5.28 0.31
N VAL A 163 -15.65 5.97 0.87
CA VAL A 163 -15.52 7.39 1.27
C VAL A 163 -14.57 7.53 2.46
N ALA A 164 -14.69 6.62 3.43
CA ALA A 164 -13.79 6.58 4.58
C ALA A 164 -12.34 6.22 4.18
N VAL A 165 -12.16 5.35 3.17
CA VAL A 165 -10.82 5.06 2.60
C VAL A 165 -10.19 6.33 2.03
N GLU A 166 -10.92 7.07 1.17
CA GLU A 166 -10.41 8.31 0.57
C GLU A 166 -10.03 9.34 1.63
N ARG A 167 -10.89 9.52 2.64
CA ARG A 167 -10.63 10.48 3.72
C ARG A 167 -9.42 10.08 4.56
N THR A 168 -9.29 8.79 4.87
CA THR A 168 -8.12 8.27 5.60
C THR A 168 -6.85 8.46 4.78
N LEU A 169 -6.92 8.21 3.49
CA LEU A 169 -5.80 8.39 2.56
C LEU A 169 -5.32 9.84 2.53
N GLU A 170 -6.24 10.82 2.47
CA GLU A 170 -5.89 12.25 2.54
C GLU A 170 -5.06 12.56 3.80
N VAL A 171 -5.51 12.08 4.96
CA VAL A 171 -4.79 12.27 6.24
C VAL A 171 -3.41 11.62 6.24
N LEU A 172 -3.26 10.42 5.64
CA LEU A 172 -1.97 9.74 5.55
C LEU A 172 -1.04 10.41 4.53
N LYS A 173 -1.57 10.95 3.42
CA LYS A 173 -0.81 11.75 2.45
C LYS A 173 -0.32 13.05 3.06
N ASP A 174 -1.20 13.80 3.72
CA ASP A 174 -0.82 15.01 4.44
C ASP A 174 0.32 14.74 5.44
N PHE A 175 0.31 13.55 6.07
CA PHE A 175 1.38 13.15 6.95
C PHE A 175 2.67 12.82 6.17
N ALA A 176 2.61 12.07 5.07
CA ALA A 176 3.76 11.76 4.22
C ALA A 176 4.38 13.05 3.64
N ASP A 177 3.56 14.04 3.22
CA ASP A 177 3.97 15.33 2.69
C ASP A 177 4.79 16.17 3.70
N THR A 178 4.75 15.83 5.00
CA THR A 178 5.67 16.40 5.99
C THR A 178 7.11 15.89 5.85
N GLY A 179 7.39 14.95 4.94
CA GLY A 179 8.66 14.28 4.75
C GLY A 179 8.79 12.97 5.55
N ALA A 180 7.72 12.51 6.20
CA ALA A 180 7.75 11.29 7.01
C ALA A 180 7.43 10.05 6.16
N PRO A 181 8.18 8.93 6.30
CA PRO A 181 7.85 7.68 5.62
C PRO A 181 6.61 7.01 6.22
N VAL A 182 5.77 6.44 5.35
CA VAL A 182 4.58 5.68 5.72
C VAL A 182 4.67 4.28 5.11
N LEU A 183 4.62 3.25 5.94
CA LEU A 183 4.47 1.85 5.54
C LEU A 183 3.09 1.36 5.95
N PHE A 184 2.30 0.83 5.03
CA PHE A 184 1.08 0.15 5.43
C PHE A 184 0.90 -1.19 4.72
N SER A 185 0.41 -2.19 5.46
CA SER A 185 0.10 -3.48 4.86
C SER A 185 -1.28 -3.50 4.23
N SER A 186 -1.43 -4.33 3.20
CA SER A 186 -2.72 -4.73 2.67
C SER A 186 -2.62 -6.09 1.97
N HIS A 187 -3.75 -6.79 1.92
CA HIS A 187 -3.94 -7.95 1.07
C HIS A 187 -4.68 -7.62 -0.23
N GLN A 188 -5.11 -6.36 -0.43
CA GLN A 188 -5.85 -5.86 -1.59
C GLN A 188 -4.94 -5.03 -2.49
N LEU A 189 -4.24 -5.70 -3.42
CA LEU A 189 -3.28 -5.05 -4.30
C LEU A 189 -3.92 -3.96 -5.17
N ASP A 190 -5.12 -4.22 -5.71
CA ASP A 190 -5.84 -3.26 -6.58
C ASP A 190 -6.16 -1.93 -5.86
N LEU A 191 -6.42 -2.00 -4.54
CA LEU A 191 -6.62 -0.81 -3.73
C LEU A 191 -5.28 -0.08 -3.52
N VAL A 192 -4.25 -0.83 -3.11
CA VAL A 192 -2.94 -0.27 -2.76
C VAL A 192 -2.27 0.40 -3.96
N GLU A 193 -2.33 -0.22 -5.14
CA GLU A 193 -1.75 0.29 -6.38
C GLU A 193 -2.15 1.73 -6.73
N ARG A 194 -3.36 2.12 -6.34
CA ARG A 194 -3.91 3.47 -6.59
C ARG A 194 -3.52 4.49 -5.54
N LEU A 195 -3.04 4.03 -4.39
CA LEU A 195 -2.91 4.84 -3.19
C LEU A 195 -1.47 5.15 -2.81
N VAL A 196 -0.49 4.45 -3.42
CA VAL A 196 0.90 4.48 -2.98
C VAL A 196 1.85 5.02 -4.04
N ASP A 197 2.97 5.55 -3.56
CA ASP A 197 4.10 5.95 -4.38
C ASP A 197 4.96 4.73 -4.70
N ASP A 198 5.09 3.81 -3.74
CA ASP A 198 5.98 2.65 -3.82
C ASP A 198 5.30 1.38 -3.30
N LEU A 199 5.66 0.24 -3.85
CA LEU A 199 5.12 -1.07 -3.52
C LEU A 199 6.24 -2.01 -3.10
N VAL A 200 6.00 -2.76 -2.04
CA VAL A 200 6.83 -3.89 -1.62
C VAL A 200 5.94 -5.12 -1.55
N ILE A 201 6.20 -6.10 -2.41
CA ILE A 201 5.37 -7.30 -2.52
C ILE A 201 6.16 -8.48 -2.00
N ILE A 202 5.56 -9.18 -1.03
CA ILE A 202 6.16 -10.35 -0.42
C ILE A 202 5.28 -11.59 -0.57
N ASP A 203 5.92 -12.72 -0.78
CA ASP A 203 5.30 -14.03 -0.67
C ASP A 203 6.24 -15.03 0.00
N GLY A 204 5.69 -15.93 0.84
CA GLY A 204 6.48 -16.90 1.59
C GLY A 204 7.68 -16.32 2.34
N GLY A 205 7.57 -15.09 2.85
CA GLY A 205 8.62 -14.39 3.59
C GLY A 205 9.77 -13.83 2.74
N ARG A 206 9.63 -13.80 1.42
CA ARG A 206 10.63 -13.28 0.47
C ARG A 206 10.09 -12.06 -0.26
N LEU A 207 10.99 -11.14 -0.61
CA LEU A 207 10.67 -10.07 -1.53
C LEU A 207 10.45 -10.65 -2.93
N VAL A 208 9.25 -10.45 -3.47
CA VAL A 208 8.89 -10.84 -4.83
C VAL A 208 9.14 -9.70 -5.81
N ALA A 209 8.79 -8.49 -5.41
CA ALA A 209 9.00 -7.26 -6.19
C ALA A 209 8.96 -6.02 -5.30
N GLY A 210 9.65 -4.96 -5.71
CA GLY A 210 9.64 -3.65 -5.08
C GLY A 210 9.90 -2.57 -6.09
N GLY A 211 9.28 -1.40 -5.89
CA GLY A 211 9.36 -0.23 -6.75
C GLY A 211 8.00 0.42 -7.00
N THR A 212 7.98 1.45 -7.82
CA THR A 212 6.72 2.12 -8.22
C THR A 212 5.84 1.19 -9.04
N ALA A 213 4.53 1.46 -9.05
CA ALA A 213 3.58 0.67 -9.85
C ALA A 213 3.99 0.62 -11.34
N ASP A 214 4.49 1.71 -11.89
CA ASP A 214 4.91 1.79 -13.30
C ASP A 214 6.18 1.01 -13.58
N GLU A 215 7.17 1.04 -12.68
CA GLU A 215 8.37 0.21 -12.77
C GLU A 215 8.02 -1.28 -12.72
N LEU A 216 7.15 -1.68 -11.80
CA LEU A 216 6.72 -3.07 -11.64
C LEU A 216 5.97 -3.58 -12.88
N ARG A 217 5.15 -2.75 -13.51
CA ARG A 217 4.48 -3.09 -14.78
C ARG A 217 5.48 -3.21 -15.92
N SER A 218 6.38 -2.23 -16.05
CA SER A 218 7.36 -2.22 -17.15
C SER A 218 8.35 -3.39 -17.10
N GLN A 219 8.69 -3.86 -15.90
CA GLN A 219 9.60 -5.00 -15.71
C GLN A 219 8.95 -6.36 -16.03
N ARG A 220 7.61 -6.48 -15.98
CA ARG A 220 6.92 -7.77 -15.98
C ARG A 220 5.92 -7.98 -17.10
N SER A 221 5.60 -6.97 -17.89
CA SER A 221 4.66 -7.12 -19.01
C SER A 221 5.18 -6.43 -20.26
N THR A 222 4.97 -7.10 -21.41
CA THR A 222 5.01 -6.40 -22.70
C THR A 222 3.88 -5.39 -22.71
N PRO A 223 4.13 -4.12 -23.09
CA PRO A 223 3.08 -3.13 -23.15
C PRO A 223 1.89 -3.59 -24.00
N GLU A 224 0.68 -3.40 -23.48
CA GLU A 224 -0.56 -3.76 -24.17
C GLU A 224 -1.30 -2.50 -24.63
N TRP A 225 -2.05 -2.63 -25.73
CA TRP A 225 -2.92 -1.58 -26.26
C TRP A 225 -4.30 -2.13 -26.57
N ILE A 226 -5.29 -1.25 -26.45
CA ILE A 226 -6.66 -1.51 -26.89
C ILE A 226 -6.92 -0.67 -28.13
N LEU A 227 -7.45 -1.31 -29.16
CA LEU A 227 -7.90 -0.67 -30.38
C LEU A 227 -9.36 -1.07 -30.64
N GLN A 228 -10.21 -0.09 -30.92
CA GLN A 228 -11.60 -0.28 -31.30
C GLN A 228 -11.92 0.48 -32.57
N THR A 229 -12.59 -0.19 -33.50
CA THR A 229 -12.97 0.36 -34.81
C THR A 229 -14.46 0.15 -35.12
N ASP A 230 -14.93 0.59 -36.27
CA ASP A 230 -16.31 0.35 -36.75
C ASP A 230 -16.48 -1.00 -37.40
N THR A 231 -15.39 -1.60 -37.91
CA THR A 231 -15.42 -2.87 -38.68
C THR A 231 -14.57 -3.94 -37.99
N ASP A 232 -14.74 -5.19 -38.44
CA ASP A 232 -13.93 -6.32 -37.96
C ASP A 232 -12.44 -6.11 -38.25
N MET A 233 -11.62 -6.45 -37.26
CA MET A 233 -10.16 -6.29 -37.29
C MET A 233 -9.43 -7.64 -37.36
N GLY A 234 -9.99 -8.67 -37.95
CA GLY A 234 -9.34 -9.99 -38.07
C GLY A 234 -7.92 -9.95 -38.66
N TRP A 235 -7.63 -8.93 -39.49
CA TRP A 235 -6.31 -8.67 -40.08
C TRP A 235 -5.21 -8.39 -39.05
N VAL A 236 -5.55 -7.95 -37.83
CA VAL A 236 -4.57 -7.66 -36.77
C VAL A 236 -3.76 -8.91 -36.41
N ARG A 237 -4.33 -10.10 -36.54
CA ARG A 237 -3.67 -11.39 -36.29
C ARG A 237 -2.52 -11.70 -37.24
N GLU A 238 -2.46 -11.04 -38.37
CA GLU A 238 -1.45 -11.24 -39.44
C GLU A 238 -0.26 -10.25 -39.26
N ILE A 239 -0.35 -9.29 -38.33
CA ILE A 239 0.71 -8.32 -38.11
C ILE A 239 1.86 -9.02 -37.37
N PRO A 240 3.10 -8.96 -37.91
CA PRO A 240 4.27 -9.46 -37.18
C PRO A 240 4.56 -8.62 -35.95
N ASP A 241 5.27 -9.22 -35.00
CA ASP A 241 5.79 -8.59 -33.78
C ASP A 241 4.72 -8.11 -32.76
N ILE A 242 3.45 -8.48 -32.96
CA ILE A 242 2.40 -8.31 -31.96
C ILE A 242 1.84 -9.65 -31.50
N THR A 243 1.30 -9.66 -30.28
CA THR A 243 0.55 -10.81 -29.76
C THR A 243 -0.87 -10.38 -29.43
N VAL A 244 -1.85 -10.93 -30.12
CA VAL A 244 -3.26 -10.67 -29.79
C VAL A 244 -3.60 -11.37 -28.49
N VAL A 245 -3.94 -10.59 -27.46
CA VAL A 245 -4.29 -11.06 -26.12
C VAL A 245 -5.78 -11.39 -26.03
N GLU A 246 -6.62 -10.51 -26.60
CA GLU A 246 -8.08 -10.67 -26.61
C GLU A 246 -8.65 -10.04 -27.89
N PHE A 247 -9.67 -10.66 -28.47
CA PHE A 247 -10.25 -10.22 -29.72
C PHE A 247 -11.78 -10.43 -29.74
N ASP A 248 -12.50 -9.39 -30.10
CA ASP A 248 -13.96 -9.43 -30.28
C ASP A 248 -14.35 -8.56 -31.48
N GLY A 249 -14.17 -9.11 -32.72
CA GLY A 249 -14.57 -8.49 -33.98
C GLY A 249 -13.97 -7.10 -34.17
N ASN A 250 -14.67 -6.07 -33.75
CA ASN A 250 -14.27 -4.67 -33.88
C ASN A 250 -13.49 -4.10 -32.68
N TRP A 251 -13.11 -4.96 -31.73
CA TRP A 251 -12.31 -4.63 -30.58
C TRP A 251 -11.16 -5.63 -30.42
N VAL A 252 -9.96 -5.15 -30.14
CA VAL A 252 -8.79 -5.98 -29.92
C VAL A 252 -7.92 -5.41 -28.80
N ARG A 253 -7.40 -6.29 -27.95
CA ARG A 253 -6.29 -6.02 -27.06
C ARG A 253 -5.08 -6.82 -27.51
N PHE A 254 -3.97 -6.14 -27.72
CA PHE A 254 -2.75 -6.74 -28.22
C PHE A 254 -1.52 -6.21 -27.47
N ALA A 255 -0.52 -7.06 -27.33
CA ALA A 255 0.79 -6.71 -26.79
C ALA A 255 1.73 -6.38 -27.97
N ALA A 256 2.52 -5.31 -27.81
CA ALA A 256 3.57 -4.91 -28.74
C ALA A 256 4.82 -4.51 -27.94
N PRO A 257 6.04 -4.85 -28.43
CA PRO A 257 7.28 -4.64 -27.67
C PRO A 257 7.64 -3.16 -27.49
N ASN A 258 7.11 -2.26 -28.31
CA ASN A 258 7.32 -0.83 -28.19
C ASN A 258 6.13 -0.03 -28.79
N PRO A 259 6.02 1.27 -28.46
CA PRO A 259 4.95 2.14 -28.95
C PRO A 259 4.91 2.26 -30.49
N ASP A 260 6.07 2.24 -31.17
CA ASP A 260 6.14 2.43 -32.63
C ASP A 260 5.39 1.32 -33.38
N ILE A 261 5.48 0.08 -32.90
CA ILE A 261 4.73 -1.05 -33.46
C ILE A 261 3.23 -0.88 -33.21
N ALA A 262 2.84 -0.42 -32.02
CA ALA A 262 1.44 -0.16 -31.71
C ALA A 262 0.86 0.98 -32.58
N GLU A 263 1.63 2.04 -32.83
CA GLU A 263 1.27 3.13 -33.74
C GLU A 263 1.16 2.64 -35.20
N ALA A 264 2.00 1.72 -35.64
CA ALA A 264 1.89 1.12 -36.97
C ALA A 264 0.55 0.35 -37.12
N VAL A 265 0.12 -0.37 -36.06
CA VAL A 265 -1.22 -1.01 -36.03
C VAL A 265 -2.33 0.03 -36.12
N LEU A 266 -2.23 1.14 -35.38
CA LEU A 266 -3.19 2.24 -35.44
C LEU A 266 -3.24 2.85 -36.85
N HIS A 267 -2.10 3.15 -37.47
CA HIS A 267 -2.04 3.69 -38.82
C HIS A 267 -2.73 2.76 -39.87
N GLN A 268 -2.49 1.45 -39.77
CA GLN A 268 -3.15 0.49 -40.59
C GLN A 268 -4.68 0.48 -40.36
N ALA A 269 -5.11 0.55 -39.09
CA ALA A 269 -6.53 0.60 -38.76
C ALA A 269 -7.24 1.82 -39.35
N ILE A 270 -6.61 3.00 -39.32
CA ILE A 270 -7.15 4.25 -39.91
C ILE A 270 -7.33 4.13 -41.42
N THR A 271 -6.49 3.35 -42.10
CA THR A 271 -6.64 3.17 -43.59
C THR A 271 -7.79 2.23 -43.96
N VAL A 272 -8.18 1.33 -43.06
CA VAL A 272 -9.18 0.27 -43.28
C VAL A 272 -10.55 0.63 -42.71
N SER A 273 -10.60 1.37 -41.61
CA SER A 273 -11.82 1.66 -40.87
C SER A 273 -11.75 2.96 -40.10
N SER A 274 -12.88 3.40 -39.56
CA SER A 274 -12.94 4.48 -38.60
C SER A 274 -12.53 3.97 -37.23
N VAL A 275 -11.52 4.60 -36.61
CA VAL A 275 -11.05 4.26 -35.27
C VAL A 275 -11.89 4.97 -34.22
N LYS A 276 -12.50 4.23 -33.32
CA LYS A 276 -13.27 4.75 -32.17
C LYS A 276 -12.40 5.08 -30.97
N SER A 277 -11.45 4.19 -30.68
CA SER A 277 -10.50 4.42 -29.60
C SER A 277 -9.19 3.68 -29.86
N PHE A 278 -8.10 4.29 -29.43
CA PHE A 278 -6.79 3.66 -29.31
C PHE A 278 -6.15 4.18 -28.02
N ALA A 279 -5.79 3.27 -27.10
CA ALA A 279 -5.22 3.63 -25.83
C ALA A 279 -4.28 2.54 -25.33
N PRO A 280 -3.23 2.91 -24.57
CA PRO A 280 -2.45 1.92 -23.82
C PRO A 280 -3.36 1.22 -22.82
N HIS A 281 -3.19 -0.09 -22.67
CA HIS A 281 -3.86 -0.88 -21.65
C HIS A 281 -2.92 -1.09 -20.48
N THR A 282 -3.32 -0.59 -19.32
CA THR A 282 -2.58 -0.80 -18.10
C THR A 282 -2.94 -2.17 -17.51
N VAL A 283 -2.00 -3.10 -17.57
CA VAL A 283 -2.18 -4.42 -16.93
C VAL A 283 -2.23 -4.24 -15.42
N ALA A 284 -3.30 -4.73 -14.80
CA ALA A 284 -3.42 -4.69 -13.35
C ALA A 284 -2.30 -5.50 -12.69
N LEU A 285 -1.62 -4.92 -11.70
CA LEU A 285 -0.53 -5.59 -10.99
C LEU A 285 -0.99 -6.89 -10.34
N ASN A 286 -2.25 -6.97 -9.92
CA ASN A 286 -2.82 -8.17 -9.34
C ASN A 286 -2.70 -9.38 -10.27
N ARG A 287 -2.93 -9.20 -11.57
CA ARG A 287 -2.76 -10.26 -12.57
C ARG A 287 -1.29 -10.68 -12.70
N LEU A 288 -0.37 -9.73 -12.75
CA LEU A 288 1.07 -9.99 -12.86
C LEU A 288 1.60 -10.76 -11.64
N PHE A 289 1.03 -10.52 -10.45
CA PHE A 289 1.45 -11.20 -9.22
C PHE A 289 0.80 -12.55 -9.02
N GLN A 290 -0.43 -12.75 -9.46
CA GLN A 290 -1.06 -14.08 -9.45
C GLN A 290 -0.28 -15.08 -10.31
N GLU A 291 0.27 -14.65 -11.43
CA GLU A 291 1.11 -15.49 -12.31
C GLU A 291 2.43 -15.90 -11.63
N VAL A 292 2.97 -15.05 -10.74
CA VAL A 292 4.24 -15.32 -10.03
C VAL A 292 4.05 -16.18 -8.78
N THR A 293 2.93 -16.06 -8.09
CA THR A 293 2.64 -16.84 -6.87
C THR A 293 2.06 -18.23 -7.18
N GLN A 294 1.68 -18.48 -8.44
CA GLN A 294 1.18 -19.80 -8.91
C GLN A 294 2.24 -20.60 -9.68
N ALA A 295 3.40 -20.03 -9.97
CA ALA A 295 4.53 -20.67 -10.63
C ALA A 295 5.52 -21.24 -9.61
#